data_d24e733e80dd7eb4254fb74a69aa5865
#
_entry.id   d24e733e80dd7eb4254fb74a69aa5865
#
_cell.length_a   1.000
_cell.length_b   1.000
_cell.length_c   1.000
_cell.angle_alpha   90.00
_cell.angle_beta   90.00
_cell.angle_gamma   90.00
#
_symmetry.space_group_name_H-M   'P 1'
#
loop_
_entity.id
_entity.type
_entity.pdbx_description
1 polymer ?
#
loop_
_entity_poly.entity_id
_entity_poly.type
_entity_poly.pdbx_seq_one_letter_code
_entity_poly.pdbx_strand_id
1 'polypeptide(L)'
;LPTWVVGSHGLAGWVWLAREAIEAGRLGVVDVRELMEDATQVALLDQERAGVDVVSSGEMMRVRFIIGFYDRIHGIKTLPPPRRLGQPLWDTNTPFEVAEKISAPQGLGIVEEYKLARELTGKRIKATVPGPYTLLVPLKLGGGYRTKDTLLADLVTIVNAECRALVAVGADFIQIDE
;
A
#
# COMPACT_ATOMS: atom_id res chain seq x y z
N LEU A 1 15.93 22.15 -9.53
CA LEU A 1 14.84 21.19 -9.79
C LEU A 1 14.46 20.52 -8.48
N PRO A 2 13.18 20.40 -8.15
CA PRO A 2 12.77 19.70 -6.94
C PRO A 2 13.14 18.20 -7.02
N THR A 3 13.49 17.64 -5.88
CA THR A 3 13.89 16.23 -5.73
C THR A 3 12.88 15.47 -4.89
N TRP A 4 12.65 14.20 -5.20
CA TRP A 4 11.82 13.28 -4.43
C TRP A 4 12.26 11.84 -4.61
N VAL A 5 11.86 10.97 -3.68
CA VAL A 5 12.05 9.52 -3.80
C VAL A 5 10.87 8.88 -4.57
N VAL A 6 11.09 7.71 -5.18
CA VAL A 6 10.05 7.05 -5.99
C VAL A 6 8.89 6.55 -5.11
N GLY A 7 9.18 5.78 -4.07
CA GLY A 7 8.13 5.17 -3.23
C GLY A 7 8.70 4.63 -1.92
N SER A 8 8.80 3.32 -1.79
CA SER A 8 9.21 2.64 -0.57
C SER A 8 10.58 3.08 -0.06
N HIS A 9 10.66 3.39 1.22
CA HIS A 9 11.90 3.61 1.94
C HIS A 9 12.52 2.27 2.36
N GLY A 10 13.85 2.21 2.49
CA GLY A 10 14.54 1.03 2.97
C GLY A 10 14.08 0.63 4.39
N LEU A 11 13.65 -0.61 4.56
CA LEU A 11 13.18 -1.08 5.85
C LEU A 11 14.35 -1.33 6.81
N ALA A 12 14.30 -0.68 7.97
CA ALA A 12 15.22 -0.97 9.06
C ALA A 12 15.03 -2.41 9.58
N GLY A 13 16.10 -3.02 10.11
CA GLY A 13 16.06 -4.41 10.58
C GLY A 13 14.97 -4.69 11.63
N TRP A 14 14.70 -3.74 12.52
CA TRP A 14 13.65 -3.87 13.52
C TRP A 14 12.23 -3.88 12.90
N VAL A 15 12.02 -3.20 11.77
CA VAL A 15 10.75 -3.25 11.03
C VAL A 15 10.52 -4.64 10.43
N TRP A 16 11.59 -5.29 9.94
CA TRP A 16 11.50 -6.67 9.47
C TRP A 16 11.10 -7.64 10.57
N LEU A 17 11.74 -7.56 11.74
CA LEU A 17 11.40 -8.40 12.91
C LEU A 17 9.97 -8.16 13.37
N ALA A 18 9.53 -6.92 13.34
CA ALA A 18 8.17 -6.56 13.70
C ALA A 18 7.12 -7.11 12.70
N ARG A 19 7.41 -7.09 11.39
CA ARG A 19 6.54 -7.71 10.38
C ARG A 19 6.32 -9.20 10.65
N GLU A 20 7.39 -9.93 10.99
CA GLU A 20 7.27 -11.34 11.38
C GLU A 20 6.39 -11.52 12.62
N ALA A 21 6.50 -10.62 13.60
CA ALA A 21 5.68 -10.65 14.80
C ALA A 21 4.21 -10.33 14.51
N ILE A 22 3.93 -9.39 13.59
CA ILE A 22 2.58 -9.06 13.12
C ILE A 22 1.95 -10.26 12.42
N GLU A 23 2.67 -10.85 11.47
CA GLU A 23 2.19 -12.03 10.71
C GLU A 23 1.94 -13.25 11.60
N ALA A 24 2.72 -13.38 12.67
CA ALA A 24 2.54 -14.43 13.68
C ALA A 24 1.44 -14.11 14.73
N GLY A 25 0.77 -12.95 14.63
CA GLY A 25 -0.27 -12.52 15.57
C GLY A 25 0.23 -12.24 16.99
N ARG A 26 1.51 -11.90 17.15
CA ARG A 26 2.14 -11.64 18.46
C ARG A 26 2.04 -10.19 18.94
N LEU A 27 1.60 -9.28 18.08
CA LEU A 27 1.41 -7.86 18.37
C LEU A 27 -0.07 -7.50 18.37
N GLY A 28 -0.47 -6.66 19.31
CA GLY A 28 -1.80 -6.08 19.35
C GLY A 28 -1.97 -4.92 18.36
N VAL A 29 -3.19 -4.46 18.17
CA VAL A 29 -3.51 -3.38 17.21
C VAL A 29 -2.78 -2.09 17.56
N VAL A 30 -2.63 -1.78 18.85
CA VAL A 30 -1.92 -0.57 19.32
C VAL A 30 -0.43 -0.68 19.02
N ASP A 31 0.18 -1.83 19.33
CA ASP A 31 1.62 -2.07 19.07
C ASP A 31 1.94 -1.92 17.58
N VAL A 32 1.08 -2.49 16.72
CA VAL A 32 1.24 -2.38 15.26
C VAL A 32 1.16 -0.94 14.80
N ARG A 33 0.20 -0.18 15.35
CA ARG A 33 0.02 1.23 14.99
C ARG A 33 1.24 2.06 15.38
N GLU A 34 1.69 2.01 16.63
CA GLU A 34 2.86 2.73 17.14
C GLU A 34 4.10 2.40 16.31
N LEU A 35 4.32 1.13 16.01
CA LEU A 35 5.44 0.68 15.20
C LEU A 35 5.43 1.27 13.78
N MET A 36 4.27 1.35 13.15
CA MET A 36 4.13 1.92 11.81
C MET A 36 4.29 3.46 11.82
N GLU A 37 3.82 4.12 12.90
CA GLU A 37 4.05 5.54 13.13
C GLU A 37 5.55 5.84 13.28
N ASP A 38 6.26 5.10 14.14
CA ASP A 38 7.71 5.24 14.33
C ASP A 38 8.49 4.98 13.03
N ALA A 39 8.14 3.94 12.28
CA ALA A 39 8.77 3.63 11.01
C ALA A 39 8.57 4.75 9.99
N THR A 40 7.37 5.33 9.93
CA THR A 40 7.04 6.46 9.06
C THR A 40 7.85 7.69 9.44
N GLN A 41 7.97 7.97 10.74
CA GLN A 41 8.76 9.09 11.25
C GLN A 41 10.25 8.95 10.86
N VAL A 42 10.83 7.76 11.02
CA VAL A 42 12.21 7.50 10.62
C VAL A 42 12.40 7.71 9.11
N ALA A 43 11.49 7.19 8.28
CA ALA A 43 11.55 7.36 6.83
C ALA A 43 11.47 8.83 6.41
N LEU A 44 10.64 9.63 7.06
CA LEU A 44 10.54 11.08 6.81
C LEU A 44 11.82 11.81 7.23
N LEU A 45 12.33 11.54 8.43
CA LEU A 45 13.56 12.16 8.94
C LEU A 45 14.78 11.86 8.07
N ASP A 46 14.90 10.65 7.55
CA ASP A 46 16.01 10.28 6.66
C ASP A 46 15.94 11.06 5.34
N GLN A 47 14.76 11.22 4.75
CA GLN A 47 14.55 12.00 3.54
C GLN A 47 14.81 13.50 3.79
N GLU A 48 14.39 14.05 4.92
CA GLU A 48 14.63 15.44 5.30
C GLU A 48 16.13 15.70 5.49
N ARG A 49 16.83 14.82 6.20
CA ARG A 49 18.30 14.91 6.41
C ARG A 49 19.08 14.78 5.10
N ALA A 50 18.57 13.97 4.15
CA ALA A 50 19.16 13.87 2.82
C ALA A 50 18.89 15.11 1.95
N GLY A 51 18.09 16.06 2.40
CA GLY A 51 17.79 17.31 1.69
C GLY A 51 16.77 17.14 0.56
N VAL A 52 15.93 16.08 0.60
CA VAL A 52 14.85 15.87 -0.38
C VAL A 52 13.79 16.97 -0.24
N ASP A 53 13.35 17.54 -1.38
CA ASP A 53 12.40 18.66 -1.39
C ASP A 53 10.96 18.20 -1.11
N VAL A 54 10.57 17.05 -1.68
CA VAL A 54 9.26 16.44 -1.51
C VAL A 54 9.44 15.06 -0.92
N VAL A 55 8.90 14.82 0.26
CA VAL A 55 9.03 13.55 0.99
C VAL A 55 7.83 12.64 0.76
N SER A 56 7.95 11.36 1.11
CA SER A 56 6.85 10.39 1.15
C SER A 56 6.85 9.71 2.52
N SER A 57 5.72 9.07 2.89
CA SER A 57 5.63 8.19 4.07
C SER A 57 6.64 7.04 4.07
N GLY A 58 7.34 6.84 2.94
CA GLY A 58 8.18 5.67 2.71
C GLY A 58 7.40 4.36 2.62
N GLU A 59 6.06 4.43 2.57
CA GLU A 59 5.14 3.28 2.52
C GLU A 59 5.24 2.37 3.76
N MET A 60 5.67 2.94 4.88
CA MET A 60 5.94 2.18 6.11
C MET A 60 4.67 1.56 6.70
N MET A 61 3.49 2.16 6.49
CA MET A 61 2.21 1.60 6.94
C MET A 61 1.74 0.40 6.12
N ARG A 62 2.43 0.05 5.04
CA ARG A 62 2.09 -1.06 4.16
C ARG A 62 2.83 -2.31 4.59
N VAL A 63 2.24 -3.14 5.45
CA VAL A 63 2.86 -4.39 5.94
C VAL A 63 3.28 -5.30 4.78
N ARG A 64 2.45 -5.35 3.72
CA ARG A 64 2.75 -6.05 2.47
C ARG A 64 2.47 -5.11 1.30
N PHE A 65 3.47 -4.63 0.62
CA PHE A 65 3.41 -3.69 -0.49
C PHE A 65 2.05 -3.69 -1.26
N ILE A 66 1.97 -4.16 -2.48
CA ILE A 66 0.70 -4.20 -3.24
C ILE A 66 -0.35 -5.12 -2.61
N ILE A 67 0.09 -6.22 -1.99
CA ILE A 67 -0.77 -7.26 -1.42
C ILE A 67 -1.67 -6.71 -0.30
N GLY A 68 -1.18 -5.75 0.50
CA GLY A 68 -1.96 -5.14 1.58
C GLY A 68 -3.21 -4.41 1.11
N PHE A 69 -3.26 -3.95 -0.15
CA PHE A 69 -4.46 -3.31 -0.69
C PHE A 69 -5.61 -4.30 -0.93
N TYR A 70 -5.31 -5.57 -1.24
CA TYR A 70 -6.36 -6.57 -1.47
C TYR A 70 -7.15 -6.90 -0.21
N ASP A 71 -6.56 -6.73 0.98
CA ASP A 71 -7.26 -6.90 2.25
C ASP A 71 -8.32 -5.80 2.48
N ARG A 72 -8.21 -4.66 1.75
CA ARG A 72 -9.16 -3.54 1.79
C ARG A 72 -10.17 -3.55 0.64
N ILE A 73 -9.97 -4.42 -0.35
CA ILE A 73 -10.88 -4.55 -1.49
C ILE A 73 -11.78 -5.76 -1.23
N HIS A 74 -13.06 -5.50 -0.96
CA HIS A 74 -14.07 -6.54 -0.85
C HIS A 74 -14.20 -7.30 -2.17
N GLY A 75 -14.57 -8.56 -2.10
CA GLY A 75 -14.73 -9.42 -3.29
C GLY A 75 -13.45 -10.11 -3.76
N ILE A 76 -12.31 -9.86 -3.11
CA ILE A 76 -11.05 -10.56 -3.37
C ILE A 76 -10.80 -11.58 -2.27
N LYS A 77 -10.42 -12.79 -2.64
CA LYS A 77 -9.98 -13.86 -1.74
C LYS A 77 -8.54 -14.24 -2.00
N THR A 78 -7.83 -14.53 -0.92
CA THR A 78 -6.48 -15.09 -0.94
C THR A 78 -6.56 -16.59 -1.22
N LEU A 79 -5.75 -17.07 -2.16
CA LEU A 79 -5.59 -18.49 -2.45
C LEU A 79 -4.33 -19.02 -1.74
N PRO A 80 -4.25 -20.32 -1.46
CA PRO A 80 -3.03 -20.91 -0.93
C PRO A 80 -1.83 -20.62 -1.84
N PRO A 81 -0.64 -20.35 -1.28
CA PRO A 81 0.55 -20.16 -2.09
C PRO A 81 0.88 -21.42 -2.88
N PRO A 82 1.29 -21.30 -4.16
CA PRO A 82 1.60 -22.47 -5.00
C PRO A 82 2.83 -23.23 -4.51
N ARG A 83 3.70 -22.58 -3.78
CA ARG A 83 4.91 -23.17 -3.19
C ARG A 83 5.13 -22.64 -1.77
N ARG A 84 5.57 -23.50 -0.85
CA ARG A 84 5.85 -23.16 0.55
C ARG A 84 7.29 -23.45 0.98
N LEU A 85 8.05 -24.18 0.18
CA LEU A 85 9.43 -24.57 0.48
C LEU A 85 10.41 -23.81 -0.39
N GLY A 86 11.56 -23.46 0.20
CA GLY A 86 12.66 -22.76 -0.49
C GLY A 86 12.67 -21.25 -0.22
N GLN A 87 13.54 -20.56 -0.98
CA GLN A 87 13.64 -19.10 -0.91
C GLN A 87 12.31 -18.44 -1.38
N PRO A 88 11.85 -17.36 -0.72
CA PRO A 88 10.71 -16.59 -1.22
C PRO A 88 11.04 -16.03 -2.60
N LEU A 89 10.36 -16.52 -3.62
CA LEU A 89 10.45 -16.09 -5.01
C LEU A 89 9.07 -15.62 -5.48
N TRP A 90 9.02 -15.05 -6.68
CA TRP A 90 7.75 -14.60 -7.27
C TRP A 90 6.70 -15.72 -7.39
N ASP A 91 7.14 -16.96 -7.63
CA ASP A 91 6.28 -18.13 -7.72
C ASP A 91 5.76 -18.65 -6.36
N THR A 92 6.30 -18.13 -5.25
CA THR A 92 5.80 -18.43 -3.89
C THR A 92 4.77 -17.41 -3.41
N ASN A 93 4.56 -16.34 -4.17
CA ASN A 93 3.57 -15.33 -3.79
C ASN A 93 2.17 -15.93 -3.74
N THR A 94 1.42 -15.51 -2.72
CA THR A 94 0.03 -15.93 -2.56
C THR A 94 -0.80 -15.35 -3.71
N PRO A 95 -1.44 -16.18 -4.53
CA PRO A 95 -2.30 -15.68 -5.58
C PRO A 95 -3.64 -15.18 -5.01
N PHE A 96 -4.28 -14.28 -5.75
CA PHE A 96 -5.56 -13.71 -5.40
C PHE A 96 -6.59 -14.03 -6.48
N GLU A 97 -7.83 -14.24 -6.08
CA GLU A 97 -8.94 -14.50 -6.99
C GLU A 97 -10.10 -13.57 -6.65
N VAL A 98 -10.71 -13.02 -7.67
CA VAL A 98 -11.94 -12.25 -7.50
C VAL A 98 -13.10 -13.24 -7.29
N ALA A 99 -13.69 -13.20 -6.10
CA ALA A 99 -14.81 -14.07 -5.72
C ALA A 99 -16.18 -13.43 -5.98
N GLU A 100 -16.26 -12.09 -5.89
CA GLU A 100 -17.47 -11.31 -6.02
C GLU A 100 -17.16 -9.97 -6.72
N LYS A 101 -18.20 -9.18 -6.99
CA LYS A 101 -18.00 -7.80 -7.47
C LYS A 101 -17.18 -7.01 -6.47
N ILE A 102 -16.07 -6.42 -6.94
CA ILE A 102 -15.14 -5.70 -6.06
C ILE A 102 -15.66 -4.34 -5.63
N SER A 103 -15.29 -3.93 -4.42
CA SER A 103 -15.52 -2.59 -3.90
C SER A 103 -14.52 -2.27 -2.77
N ALA A 104 -14.24 -1.00 -2.53
CA ALA A 104 -13.40 -0.54 -1.41
C ALA A 104 -14.11 0.61 -0.65
N PRO A 105 -15.16 0.32 0.12
CA PRO A 105 -15.97 1.35 0.76
C PRO A 105 -15.20 2.16 1.81
N GLN A 106 -14.10 1.62 2.34
CA GLN A 106 -13.23 2.29 3.31
C GLN A 106 -11.94 2.84 2.66
N GLY A 107 -11.87 2.87 1.31
CA GLY A 107 -10.67 3.27 0.58
C GLY A 107 -9.53 2.25 0.65
N LEU A 108 -8.39 2.63 0.09
CA LEU A 108 -7.18 1.79 0.05
C LEU A 108 -6.26 2.01 1.27
N GLY A 109 -6.55 3.00 2.12
CA GLY A 109 -5.78 3.33 3.32
C GLY A 109 -4.64 4.33 3.10
N ILE A 110 -4.53 4.87 1.90
CA ILE A 110 -3.48 5.83 1.56
C ILE A 110 -3.82 7.22 2.14
N VAL A 111 -5.09 7.51 2.32
CA VAL A 111 -5.55 8.75 2.98
C VAL A 111 -5.07 8.78 4.44
N GLU A 112 -5.17 7.68 5.18
CA GLU A 112 -4.68 7.56 6.56
C GLU A 112 -3.17 7.69 6.62
N GLU A 113 -2.46 7.03 5.70
CA GLU A 113 -1.02 7.13 5.55
C GLU A 113 -0.56 8.58 5.27
N TYR A 114 -1.25 9.28 4.37
CA TYR A 114 -0.98 10.68 4.06
C TYR A 114 -1.21 11.62 5.26
N LYS A 115 -2.32 11.43 5.99
CA LYS A 115 -2.63 12.23 7.18
C LYS A 115 -1.56 12.06 8.26
N LEU A 116 -1.16 10.82 8.55
CA LEU A 116 -0.08 10.55 9.49
C LEU A 116 1.22 11.25 9.08
N ALA A 117 1.61 11.11 7.82
CA ALA A 117 2.81 11.78 7.33
C ALA A 117 2.71 13.32 7.47
N ARG A 118 1.53 13.91 7.25
CA ARG A 118 1.29 15.35 7.44
C ARG A 118 1.44 15.83 8.89
N GLU A 119 1.13 14.96 9.86
CA GLU A 119 1.32 15.26 11.29
C GLU A 119 2.79 15.22 11.68
N LEU A 120 3.61 14.43 10.99
CA LEU A 120 5.01 14.16 11.32
C LEU A 120 6.02 15.10 10.60
N THR A 121 5.61 15.80 9.54
CA THR A 121 6.53 16.70 8.79
C THR A 121 5.86 17.96 8.30
N GLY A 122 6.64 19.06 8.26
CA GLY A 122 6.26 20.31 7.58
C GLY A 122 6.59 20.35 6.08
N LYS A 123 7.28 19.35 5.55
CA LYS A 123 7.64 19.25 4.13
C LYS A 123 6.42 18.99 3.24
N ARG A 124 6.57 19.28 1.95
CA ARG A 124 5.60 18.82 0.95
C ARG A 124 5.64 17.30 0.84
N ILE A 125 4.46 16.68 0.81
CA ILE A 125 4.34 15.22 0.78
C ILE A 125 3.78 14.78 -0.56
N LYS A 126 4.40 13.74 -1.10
CA LYS A 126 3.90 12.97 -2.24
C LYS A 126 3.17 11.73 -1.71
N ALA A 127 1.91 11.57 -2.10
CA ALA A 127 1.17 10.33 -1.88
C ALA A 127 1.42 9.35 -3.05
N THR A 128 1.78 8.10 -2.75
CA THR A 128 1.96 7.04 -3.75
C THR A 128 0.74 6.13 -3.78
N VAL A 129 0.12 5.98 -4.94
CA VAL A 129 -1.10 5.21 -5.15
C VAL A 129 -0.82 4.10 -6.16
N PRO A 130 -1.18 2.83 -5.90
CA PRO A 130 -1.00 1.78 -6.90
C PRO A 130 -1.88 2.05 -8.12
N GLY A 131 -1.33 1.83 -9.30
CA GLY A 131 -2.08 1.92 -10.54
C GLY A 131 -3.12 0.79 -10.66
N PRO A 132 -4.25 1.04 -11.34
CA PRO A 132 -5.30 0.03 -11.47
C PRO A 132 -4.84 -1.20 -12.26
N TYR A 133 -3.93 -1.05 -13.22
CA TYR A 133 -3.37 -2.18 -13.95
C TYR A 133 -2.39 -2.98 -13.08
N THR A 134 -1.57 -2.31 -12.29
CA THR A 134 -0.70 -2.94 -11.28
C THR A 134 -1.53 -3.80 -10.30
N LEU A 135 -2.68 -3.32 -9.86
CA LEU A 135 -3.60 -4.09 -9.03
C LEU A 135 -4.27 -5.25 -9.79
N LEU A 136 -4.46 -5.13 -11.10
CA LEU A 136 -5.10 -6.17 -11.93
C LEU A 136 -4.22 -7.40 -12.15
N VAL A 137 -2.92 -7.19 -12.35
CA VAL A 137 -1.99 -8.24 -12.84
C VAL A 137 -2.00 -9.52 -11.98
N PRO A 138 -1.94 -9.45 -10.63
CA PRO A 138 -1.93 -10.65 -9.78
C PRO A 138 -3.29 -11.32 -9.62
N LEU A 139 -4.39 -10.70 -10.08
CA LEU A 139 -5.74 -11.18 -9.85
C LEU A 139 -6.14 -12.25 -10.87
N LYS A 140 -6.69 -13.36 -10.38
CA LYS A 140 -7.42 -14.32 -11.21
C LYS A 140 -8.86 -13.88 -11.35
N LEU A 141 -9.38 -13.99 -12.58
CA LEU A 141 -10.78 -13.66 -12.86
C LEU A 141 -11.72 -14.66 -12.19
N GLY A 142 -12.83 -14.14 -11.67
CA GLY A 142 -13.91 -14.86 -11.04
C GLY A 142 -15.02 -13.89 -10.65
N GLY A 143 -15.91 -14.28 -9.76
CA GLY A 143 -16.90 -13.38 -9.16
C GLY A 143 -17.84 -12.66 -10.14
N GLY A 144 -18.12 -13.24 -11.31
CA GLY A 144 -18.97 -12.63 -12.32
C GLY A 144 -18.25 -11.75 -13.34
N TYR A 145 -16.96 -11.50 -13.19
CA TYR A 145 -16.16 -10.82 -14.21
C TYR A 145 -15.80 -11.76 -15.34
N ARG A 146 -16.23 -11.41 -16.56
CA ARG A 146 -15.99 -12.20 -17.79
C ARG A 146 -14.68 -11.83 -18.48
N THR A 147 -14.21 -10.61 -18.29
CA THR A 147 -12.99 -10.07 -18.92
C THR A 147 -12.16 -9.27 -17.93
N LYS A 148 -10.86 -9.16 -18.21
CA LYS A 148 -9.98 -8.29 -17.43
C LYS A 148 -10.37 -6.81 -17.56
N ASP A 149 -10.93 -6.39 -18.70
CA ASP A 149 -11.32 -5.00 -18.94
C ASP A 149 -12.46 -4.57 -17.99
N THR A 150 -13.44 -5.45 -17.75
CA THR A 150 -14.53 -5.15 -16.81
C THR A 150 -14.04 -5.07 -15.36
N LEU A 151 -13.08 -5.91 -14.97
CA LEU A 151 -12.44 -5.84 -13.66
C LEU A 151 -11.55 -4.59 -13.54
N LEU A 152 -10.81 -4.26 -14.59
CA LEU A 152 -10.00 -3.05 -14.65
C LEU A 152 -10.84 -1.78 -14.49
N ALA A 153 -12.00 -1.69 -15.09
CA ALA A 153 -12.90 -0.56 -14.95
C ALA A 153 -13.34 -0.33 -13.50
N ASP A 154 -13.63 -1.40 -12.75
CA ASP A 154 -13.97 -1.30 -11.33
C ASP A 154 -12.73 -0.92 -10.49
N LEU A 155 -11.53 -1.45 -10.80
CA LEU A 155 -10.28 -1.03 -10.16
C LEU A 155 -9.97 0.46 -10.43
N VAL A 156 -10.18 0.95 -11.65
CA VAL A 156 -10.06 2.38 -11.97
C VAL A 156 -11.00 3.21 -11.09
N THR A 157 -12.22 2.75 -10.90
CA THR A 157 -13.20 3.45 -10.03
C THR A 157 -12.70 3.53 -8.58
N ILE A 158 -12.15 2.43 -8.05
CA ILE A 158 -11.59 2.36 -6.68
C ILE A 158 -10.39 3.31 -6.54
N VAL A 159 -9.43 3.23 -7.46
CA VAL A 159 -8.21 4.07 -7.43
C VAL A 159 -8.57 5.55 -7.59
N ASN A 160 -9.50 5.88 -8.48
CA ASN A 160 -9.96 7.26 -8.66
C ASN A 160 -10.65 7.80 -7.40
N ALA A 161 -11.43 6.97 -6.70
CA ALA A 161 -12.04 7.36 -5.44
C ALA A 161 -10.98 7.69 -4.36
N GLU A 162 -9.92 6.88 -4.25
CA GLU A 162 -8.80 7.13 -3.33
C GLU A 162 -8.06 8.43 -3.69
N CYS A 163 -7.75 8.65 -4.97
CA CYS A 163 -7.12 9.89 -5.43
C CYS A 163 -7.97 11.13 -5.09
N ARG A 164 -9.30 11.07 -5.29
CA ARG A 164 -10.21 12.16 -4.91
C ARG A 164 -10.23 12.40 -3.41
N ALA A 165 -10.22 11.34 -2.61
CA ALA A 165 -10.16 11.43 -1.16
C ALA A 165 -8.84 12.06 -0.68
N LEU A 166 -7.71 11.73 -1.31
CA LEU A 166 -6.41 12.37 -1.06
C LEU A 166 -6.45 13.87 -1.37
N VAL A 167 -7.01 14.27 -2.51
CA VAL A 167 -7.17 15.69 -2.85
C VAL A 167 -8.05 16.40 -1.81
N ALA A 168 -9.13 15.77 -1.37
CA ALA A 168 -10.04 16.34 -0.36
C ALA A 168 -9.37 16.60 1.00
N VAL A 169 -8.31 15.84 1.34
CA VAL A 169 -7.51 16.05 2.56
C VAL A 169 -6.25 16.91 2.33
N GLY A 170 -6.13 17.52 1.14
CA GLY A 170 -5.07 18.48 0.83
C GLY A 170 -3.81 17.91 0.18
N ALA A 171 -3.86 16.68 -0.35
CA ALA A 171 -2.76 16.17 -1.15
C ALA A 171 -2.67 16.92 -2.49
N ASP A 172 -1.53 17.55 -2.75
CA ASP A 172 -1.26 18.33 -3.98
C ASP A 172 -0.25 17.63 -4.91
N PHE A 173 0.30 16.49 -4.46
CA PHE A 173 1.19 15.65 -5.25
C PHE A 173 0.82 14.17 -5.07
N ILE A 174 0.25 13.58 -6.09
CA ILE A 174 -0.13 12.16 -6.14
C ILE A 174 0.65 11.51 -7.27
N GLN A 175 1.37 10.43 -6.96
CA GLN A 175 2.05 9.58 -7.92
C GLN A 175 1.24 8.29 -8.08
N ILE A 176 0.91 7.93 -9.30
CA ILE A 176 0.28 6.65 -9.62
C ILE A 176 1.38 5.71 -10.13
N ASP A 177 1.56 4.59 -9.44
CA ASP A 177 2.57 3.57 -9.75
C ASP A 177 1.95 2.49 -10.64
N GLU A 178 2.30 2.53 -11.95
CA GLU A 178 1.88 1.56 -12.96
C GLU A 178 3.05 0.69 -13.46
#